data_2ad329c57c2a6e46774f284c1a2e8b3b
#
_entry.id   2ad329c57c2a6e46774f284c1a2e8b3b
#
_cell.length_a   1.000
_cell.length_b   1.000
_cell.length_c   1.000
_cell.angle_alpha   90.00
_cell.angle_beta   90.00
_cell.angle_gamma   90.00
#
_symmetry.space_group_name_H-M   'P 1'
#
loop_
_entity.id
_entity.type
_entity.pdbx_description
1 polymer ?
#
loop_
_entity_poly.entity_id
_entity_poly.type
_entity_poly.pdbx_seq_one_letter_code
_entity_poly.pdbx_strand_id
1 'polypeptide(L)'
;PQTVIDQFTEKTKLLAITHMSNVLGTVVDVRTLCHEARKKGIVSLVDGSQAAVHMPVNVSDIGCDFYAITGHKLCGPSGSGALYIRNDIQKTMRPFLGGGDMIKDVFKDKIIYNDPPMKFEAGTPGIVQTIGLGVALEYMMDIGMDNIKAYESDLTSYARQRLEGLNWLNIQGKPIKKGAIFAFTLEGSAHAHDISTILDKQGIAVRAGQHCAGPLMHHMGINASCRASFAFYNTKREVDKLLDGLELARDLLS
;
A
#
# COMPACT_ATOMS: atom_id res chain seq x y z
N PRO A 1 4.28 3.03 -17.18
CA PRO A 1 4.35 1.56 -17.36
C PRO A 1 5.49 1.14 -18.29
N GLN A 2 5.76 1.91 -19.36
CA GLN A 2 6.70 1.53 -20.41
C GLN A 2 8.09 1.17 -19.85
N THR A 3 8.64 1.97 -18.96
CA THR A 3 9.95 1.71 -18.32
C THR A 3 10.04 0.33 -17.65
N VAL A 4 8.94 -0.17 -17.10
CA VAL A 4 8.88 -1.52 -16.49
C VAL A 4 8.77 -2.58 -17.58
N ILE A 5 7.94 -2.34 -18.60
CA ILE A 5 7.72 -3.27 -19.73
C ILE A 5 9.03 -3.50 -20.49
N ASP A 6 9.83 -2.47 -20.66
CA ASP A 6 11.14 -2.54 -21.35
C ASP A 6 12.17 -3.39 -20.61
N GLN A 7 11.96 -3.67 -19.30
CA GLN A 7 12.81 -4.57 -18.51
C GLN A 7 12.41 -6.05 -18.66
N PHE A 8 11.28 -6.36 -19.31
CA PHE A 8 10.86 -7.75 -19.49
C PHE A 8 11.72 -8.46 -20.52
N THR A 9 12.36 -9.53 -20.10
CA THR A 9 13.19 -10.43 -20.93
C THR A 9 12.60 -11.84 -20.95
N GLU A 10 13.14 -12.73 -21.77
CA GLU A 10 12.79 -14.17 -21.77
C GLU A 10 13.05 -14.86 -20.42
N LYS A 11 13.95 -14.30 -19.61
CA LYS A 11 14.27 -14.80 -18.27
C LYS A 11 13.28 -14.29 -17.20
N THR A 12 12.48 -13.28 -17.50
CA THR A 12 11.51 -12.72 -16.55
C THR A 12 10.38 -13.72 -16.32
N LYS A 13 10.19 -14.18 -15.08
CA LYS A 13 9.16 -15.16 -14.69
C LYS A 13 8.10 -14.56 -13.79
N LEU A 14 8.43 -13.51 -13.07
CA LEU A 14 7.53 -12.85 -12.10
C LEU A 14 7.68 -11.33 -12.19
N LEU A 15 6.55 -10.64 -12.29
CA LEU A 15 6.41 -9.22 -12.03
C LEU A 15 5.82 -9.05 -10.63
N ALA A 16 6.60 -8.58 -9.66
CA ALA A 16 6.11 -8.19 -8.34
C ALA A 16 6.13 -6.66 -8.22
N ILE A 17 4.97 -6.03 -8.05
CA ILE A 17 4.86 -4.57 -8.06
C ILE A 17 3.78 -4.06 -7.11
N THR A 18 4.03 -2.90 -6.51
CA THR A 18 3.00 -2.21 -5.71
C THR A 18 1.98 -1.51 -6.60
N HIS A 19 0.70 -1.54 -6.20
CA HIS A 19 -0.35 -0.77 -6.87
C HIS A 19 -0.30 0.72 -6.50
N MET A 20 0.06 1.02 -5.24
CA MET A 20 0.24 2.38 -4.75
C MET A 20 1.42 2.45 -3.80
N SER A 21 2.32 3.40 -4.03
CA SER A 21 3.49 3.60 -3.18
C SER A 21 3.09 4.07 -1.78
N ASN A 22 3.61 3.40 -0.77
CA ASN A 22 3.46 3.80 0.63
C ASN A 22 4.33 5.00 1.03
N VAL A 23 5.20 5.48 0.15
CA VAL A 23 6.08 6.65 0.36
C VAL A 23 5.59 7.84 -0.45
N LEU A 24 5.56 7.69 -1.76
CA LEU A 24 5.30 8.77 -2.70
C LEU A 24 3.81 8.97 -3.00
N GLY A 25 2.96 8.01 -2.60
CA GLY A 25 1.55 8.00 -3.00
C GLY A 25 1.32 7.74 -4.49
N THR A 26 2.36 7.42 -5.25
CA THR A 26 2.26 7.14 -6.68
C THR A 26 1.32 5.98 -6.94
N VAL A 27 0.29 6.19 -7.76
CA VAL A 27 -0.59 5.12 -8.23
C VAL A 27 -0.04 4.56 -9.54
N VAL A 28 0.27 3.27 -9.52
CA VAL A 28 0.87 2.54 -10.65
C VAL A 28 -0.23 1.99 -11.56
N ASP A 29 -0.06 2.10 -12.87
CA ASP A 29 -0.95 1.46 -13.85
C ASP A 29 -0.67 -0.05 -13.94
N VAL A 30 -1.08 -0.75 -12.86
CA VAL A 30 -0.89 -2.21 -12.75
C VAL A 30 -1.71 -2.98 -13.77
N ARG A 31 -2.82 -2.42 -14.26
CA ARG A 31 -3.63 -3.05 -15.31
C ARG A 31 -2.81 -3.23 -16.58
N THR A 32 -2.23 -2.17 -17.09
CA THR A 32 -1.36 -2.25 -18.28
C THR A 32 -0.19 -3.20 -18.04
N LEU A 33 0.46 -3.13 -16.89
CA LEU A 33 1.62 -3.97 -16.56
C LEU A 33 1.25 -5.47 -16.49
N CYS A 34 0.14 -5.82 -15.83
CA CYS A 34 -0.32 -7.21 -15.73
C CYS A 34 -0.71 -7.77 -17.10
N HIS A 35 -1.38 -6.97 -17.94
CA HIS A 35 -1.73 -7.39 -19.29
C HIS A 35 -0.51 -7.64 -20.17
N GLU A 36 0.50 -6.76 -20.13
CA GLU A 36 1.74 -6.94 -20.88
C GLU A 36 2.58 -8.11 -20.34
N ALA A 37 2.63 -8.29 -19.01
CA ALA A 37 3.27 -9.46 -18.39
C ALA A 37 2.62 -10.77 -18.87
N ARG A 38 1.29 -10.82 -18.87
CA ARG A 38 0.53 -12.00 -19.32
C ARG A 38 0.79 -12.37 -20.77
N LYS A 39 0.89 -11.39 -21.69
CA LYS A 39 1.24 -11.63 -23.11
C LYS A 39 2.59 -12.33 -23.27
N LYS A 40 3.49 -12.13 -22.33
CA LYS A 40 4.84 -12.74 -22.31
C LYS A 40 4.94 -13.98 -21.40
N GLY A 41 3.83 -14.47 -20.86
CA GLY A 41 3.82 -15.60 -19.92
C GLY A 41 4.48 -15.32 -18.57
N ILE A 42 4.56 -14.05 -18.19
CA ILE A 42 5.11 -13.59 -16.90
C ILE A 42 3.97 -13.55 -15.89
N VAL A 43 4.16 -14.19 -14.75
CA VAL A 43 3.23 -14.18 -13.63
C VAL A 43 3.27 -12.80 -12.95
N SER A 44 2.12 -12.27 -12.55
CA SER A 44 2.00 -10.96 -11.90
C SER A 44 1.51 -11.06 -10.45
N LEU A 45 2.25 -10.42 -9.54
CA LEU A 45 1.87 -10.22 -8.15
C LEU A 45 1.77 -8.72 -7.87
N VAL A 46 0.61 -8.28 -7.44
CA VAL A 46 0.34 -6.88 -7.11
C VAL A 46 0.16 -6.73 -5.60
N ASP A 47 0.99 -5.90 -4.98
CA ASP A 47 0.78 -5.46 -3.61
C ASP A 47 -0.25 -4.32 -3.60
N GLY A 48 -1.46 -4.65 -3.19
CA GLY A 48 -2.58 -3.73 -3.06
C GLY A 48 -2.75 -3.12 -1.68
N SER A 49 -1.82 -3.35 -0.75
CA SER A 49 -1.97 -2.96 0.66
C SER A 49 -2.23 -1.48 0.90
N GLN A 50 -1.78 -0.61 0.00
CA GLN A 50 -2.14 0.81 0.04
C GLN A 50 -3.35 1.11 -0.85
N ALA A 51 -3.37 0.61 -2.08
CA ALA A 51 -4.40 0.96 -3.04
C ALA A 51 -5.81 0.55 -2.60
N ALA A 52 -5.97 -0.63 -2.00
CA ALA A 52 -7.27 -1.15 -1.56
C ALA A 52 -7.94 -0.29 -0.48
N VAL A 53 -7.18 0.54 0.23
CA VAL A 53 -7.71 1.49 1.24
C VAL A 53 -8.30 2.72 0.59
N HIS A 54 -7.69 3.19 -0.51
CA HIS A 54 -7.89 4.52 -1.06
C HIS A 54 -8.70 4.55 -2.36
N MET A 55 -8.92 3.39 -3.00
CA MET A 55 -9.63 3.33 -4.27
C MET A 55 -10.31 1.98 -4.51
N PRO A 56 -11.35 1.94 -5.38
CA PRO A 56 -11.94 0.69 -5.83
C PRO A 56 -10.92 -0.21 -6.51
N VAL A 57 -10.93 -1.49 -6.17
CA VAL A 57 -10.07 -2.51 -6.77
C VAL A 57 -10.94 -3.61 -7.37
N ASN A 58 -10.76 -3.88 -8.66
CA ASN A 58 -11.33 -5.04 -9.33
C ASN A 58 -10.19 -5.88 -9.92
N VAL A 59 -9.92 -7.02 -9.30
CA VAL A 59 -8.82 -7.91 -9.69
C VAL A 59 -9.02 -8.52 -11.08
N SER A 60 -10.27 -8.69 -11.52
CA SER A 60 -10.59 -9.16 -12.87
C SER A 60 -10.23 -8.15 -13.94
N ASP A 61 -10.51 -6.85 -13.69
CA ASP A 61 -10.16 -5.76 -14.62
C ASP A 61 -8.66 -5.49 -14.64
N ILE A 62 -7.99 -5.60 -13.49
CA ILE A 62 -6.53 -5.51 -13.39
C ILE A 62 -5.88 -6.66 -14.15
N GLY A 63 -6.49 -7.84 -14.09
CA GLY A 63 -5.99 -9.03 -14.74
C GLY A 63 -4.74 -9.61 -14.09
N CYS A 64 -4.48 -9.34 -12.82
CA CYS A 64 -3.34 -9.88 -12.08
C CYS A 64 -3.54 -11.36 -11.72
N ASP A 65 -2.44 -12.03 -11.44
CA ASP A 65 -2.42 -13.43 -11.01
C ASP A 65 -2.53 -13.54 -9.49
N PHE A 66 -1.93 -12.56 -8.79
CA PHE A 66 -1.95 -12.43 -7.34
C PHE A 66 -2.24 -10.97 -6.97
N TYR A 67 -3.06 -10.77 -5.92
CA TYR A 67 -3.31 -9.46 -5.34
C TYR A 67 -3.36 -9.56 -3.82
N ALA A 68 -2.46 -8.85 -3.13
CA ALA A 68 -2.35 -8.89 -1.68
C ALA A 68 -3.01 -7.67 -1.03
N ILE A 69 -3.74 -7.88 0.07
CA ILE A 69 -4.28 -6.83 0.94
C ILE A 69 -3.93 -7.09 2.39
N THR A 70 -3.85 -6.03 3.20
CA THR A 70 -3.58 -6.14 4.64
C THR A 70 -4.66 -5.47 5.46
N GLY A 71 -5.16 -6.18 6.48
CA GLY A 71 -6.34 -5.76 7.25
C GLY A 71 -6.13 -4.49 8.06
N HIS A 72 -4.97 -4.32 8.70
CA HIS A 72 -4.72 -3.16 9.56
C HIS A 72 -4.72 -1.81 8.83
N LYS A 73 -4.60 -1.79 7.50
CA LYS A 73 -4.77 -0.57 6.69
C LYS A 73 -6.21 -0.37 6.24
N LEU A 74 -6.98 -1.45 6.16
CA LEU A 74 -8.40 -1.47 5.74
C LEU A 74 -9.36 -1.30 6.93
N CYS A 75 -9.00 -0.49 7.93
CA CYS A 75 -9.75 -0.31 9.18
C CYS A 75 -9.96 -1.60 9.99
N GLY A 76 -9.29 -2.68 9.63
CA GLY A 76 -9.39 -4.00 10.24
C GLY A 76 -8.30 -4.27 11.27
N PRO A 77 -8.36 -5.43 11.94
CA PRO A 77 -7.40 -5.80 12.97
C PRO A 77 -6.02 -6.13 12.40
N SER A 78 -4.99 -5.95 13.23
CA SER A 78 -3.64 -6.42 12.94
C SER A 78 -3.61 -7.95 12.82
N GLY A 79 -2.69 -8.47 12.03
CA GLY A 79 -2.53 -9.92 11.82
C GLY A 79 -3.57 -10.54 10.87
N SER A 80 -4.36 -9.72 10.17
CA SER A 80 -5.28 -10.16 9.11
C SER A 80 -4.88 -9.61 7.75
N GLY A 81 -5.32 -10.28 6.71
CA GLY A 81 -5.12 -9.91 5.32
C GLY A 81 -5.65 -10.99 4.40
N ALA A 82 -5.59 -10.75 3.10
CA ALA A 82 -5.99 -11.74 2.11
C ALA A 82 -5.07 -11.69 0.88
N LEU A 83 -4.92 -12.82 0.25
CA LEU A 83 -4.25 -12.97 -1.03
C LEU A 83 -5.22 -13.54 -2.05
N TYR A 84 -5.61 -12.72 -3.02
CA TYR A 84 -6.27 -13.23 -4.21
C TYR A 84 -5.27 -14.01 -5.07
N ILE A 85 -5.68 -15.17 -5.53
CA ILE A 85 -4.92 -16.00 -6.46
C ILE A 85 -5.85 -16.45 -7.59
N ARG A 86 -5.44 -16.27 -8.83
CA ARG A 86 -6.21 -16.71 -9.99
C ARG A 86 -6.41 -18.23 -9.97
N ASN A 87 -7.62 -18.69 -10.28
CA ASN A 87 -8.06 -20.09 -10.09
C ASN A 87 -7.20 -21.16 -10.79
N ASP A 88 -6.71 -20.89 -11.99
CA ASP A 88 -5.86 -21.82 -12.73
C ASP A 88 -4.49 -22.00 -12.08
N ILE A 89 -3.96 -20.92 -11.47
CA ILE A 89 -2.71 -20.96 -10.71
C ILE A 89 -2.90 -21.73 -9.41
N GLN A 90 -3.99 -21.50 -8.67
CA GLN A 90 -4.28 -22.22 -7.43
C GLN A 90 -4.21 -23.74 -7.59
N LYS A 91 -4.69 -24.27 -8.73
CA LYS A 91 -4.72 -25.70 -9.02
C LYS A 91 -3.29 -26.30 -9.08
N THR A 92 -2.36 -25.57 -9.62
CA THR A 92 -0.98 -26.03 -9.86
C THR A 92 -0.01 -25.68 -8.75
N MET A 93 -0.33 -24.68 -7.91
CA MET A 93 0.52 -24.26 -6.79
C MET A 93 0.62 -25.36 -5.72
N ARG A 94 1.80 -25.46 -5.12
CA ARG A 94 2.02 -26.22 -3.89
C ARG A 94 1.74 -25.34 -2.68
N PRO A 95 1.19 -25.89 -1.58
CA PRO A 95 1.12 -25.19 -0.31
C PRO A 95 2.51 -24.74 0.16
N PHE A 96 2.56 -23.57 0.80
CA PHE A 96 3.78 -23.03 1.41
C PHE A 96 3.96 -23.53 2.85
N LEU A 97 2.87 -23.60 3.60
CA LEU A 97 2.81 -24.10 4.97
C LEU A 97 2.14 -25.46 5.00
N GLY A 98 2.34 -26.22 6.06
CA GLY A 98 1.64 -27.47 6.36
C GLY A 98 0.94 -27.38 7.72
N GLY A 99 -0.26 -27.96 7.83
CA GLY A 99 -1.04 -27.96 9.08
C GLY A 99 -2.38 -28.66 8.94
N GLY A 100 -3.20 -28.60 9.95
CA GLY A 100 -4.59 -29.08 9.94
C GLY A 100 -5.44 -28.34 8.93
N ASP A 101 -6.64 -28.83 8.67
CA ASP A 101 -7.68 -28.32 7.79
C ASP A 101 -7.34 -28.25 6.29
N MET A 102 -6.08 -28.04 5.93
CA MET A 102 -5.61 -27.98 4.55
C MET A 102 -5.40 -29.35 3.89
N ILE A 103 -5.41 -30.42 4.65
CA ILE A 103 -5.17 -31.80 4.21
C ILE A 103 -6.47 -32.60 4.17
N LYS A 104 -6.64 -33.41 3.12
CA LYS A 104 -7.73 -34.36 2.97
C LYS A 104 -7.35 -35.74 3.50
N ASP A 105 -6.16 -36.21 3.12
CA ASP A 105 -5.60 -37.49 3.56
C ASP A 105 -4.08 -37.40 3.71
N VAL A 106 -3.54 -38.18 4.65
CA VAL A 106 -2.09 -38.33 4.85
C VAL A 106 -1.73 -39.81 4.78
N PHE A 107 -0.85 -40.16 3.87
CA PHE A 107 -0.27 -41.49 3.71
C PHE A 107 1.21 -41.45 4.09
N LYS A 108 1.82 -42.62 4.22
CA LYS A 108 3.25 -42.73 4.56
C LYS A 108 4.17 -42.03 3.56
N ASP A 109 3.79 -42.01 2.29
CA ASP A 109 4.58 -41.55 1.15
C ASP A 109 3.99 -40.35 0.40
N LYS A 110 2.77 -39.91 0.76
CA LYS A 110 2.10 -38.80 0.10
C LYS A 110 1.09 -38.09 1.00
N ILE A 111 0.83 -36.84 0.66
CA ILE A 111 -0.22 -36.01 1.26
C ILE A 111 -1.20 -35.62 0.17
N ILE A 112 -2.49 -35.78 0.43
CA ILE A 112 -3.57 -35.28 -0.42
C ILE A 112 -4.12 -34.03 0.23
N TYR A 113 -4.01 -32.90 -0.43
CA TYR A 113 -4.51 -31.61 0.05
C TYR A 113 -5.99 -31.43 -0.29
N ASN A 114 -6.68 -30.60 0.49
CA ASN A 114 -7.99 -30.10 0.16
C ASN A 114 -7.94 -29.19 -1.08
N ASP A 115 -9.11 -28.88 -1.62
CA ASP A 115 -9.26 -27.90 -2.68
C ASP A 115 -9.00 -26.47 -2.17
N PRO A 116 -8.56 -25.53 -3.04
CA PRO A 116 -8.51 -24.13 -2.68
C PRO A 116 -9.91 -23.60 -2.26
N PRO A 117 -9.99 -22.65 -1.31
CA PRO A 117 -8.88 -21.97 -0.63
C PRO A 117 -8.23 -22.77 0.51
N MET A 118 -8.87 -23.81 1.03
CA MET A 118 -8.42 -24.58 2.22
C MET A 118 -7.01 -25.15 2.04
N LYS A 119 -6.65 -25.52 0.81
CA LYS A 119 -5.29 -25.97 0.44
C LYS A 119 -4.18 -25.06 0.93
N PHE A 120 -4.44 -23.77 1.09
CA PHE A 120 -3.45 -22.75 1.43
C PHE A 120 -3.61 -22.22 2.86
N GLU A 121 -4.57 -22.73 3.61
CA GLU A 121 -4.93 -22.29 4.95
C GLU A 121 -4.52 -23.35 5.98
N ALA A 122 -3.29 -23.25 6.50
CA ALA A 122 -2.70 -24.25 7.40
C ALA A 122 -3.08 -23.99 8.86
N GLY A 123 -3.89 -24.88 9.43
CA GLY A 123 -4.31 -24.86 10.83
C GLY A 123 -5.44 -23.85 11.12
N THR A 124 -5.83 -23.75 12.39
CA THR A 124 -6.88 -22.83 12.82
C THR A 124 -6.51 -21.37 12.48
N PRO A 125 -7.33 -20.66 11.69
CA PRO A 125 -7.05 -19.28 11.34
C PRO A 125 -7.19 -18.35 12.55
N GLY A 126 -6.72 -17.11 12.39
CA GLY A 126 -6.98 -16.04 13.36
C GLY A 126 -8.46 -15.64 13.33
N ILE A 127 -9.32 -16.38 14.03
CA ILE A 127 -10.79 -16.28 13.95
C ILE A 127 -11.27 -14.86 14.19
N VAL A 128 -10.83 -14.23 15.30
CA VAL A 128 -11.22 -12.85 15.67
C VAL A 128 -10.76 -11.85 14.62
N GLN A 129 -9.52 -12.03 14.12
CA GLN A 129 -8.94 -11.13 13.10
C GLN A 129 -9.68 -11.26 11.77
N THR A 130 -10.06 -12.47 11.36
CA THR A 130 -10.77 -12.71 10.11
C THR A 130 -12.19 -12.14 10.15
N ILE A 131 -12.92 -12.36 11.26
CA ILE A 131 -14.25 -11.78 11.47
C ILE A 131 -14.16 -10.25 11.50
N GLY A 132 -13.20 -9.69 12.26
CA GLY A 132 -13.00 -8.25 12.33
C GLY A 132 -12.61 -7.61 10.99
N LEU A 133 -11.84 -8.33 10.16
CA LEU A 133 -11.57 -7.86 8.79
C LEU A 133 -12.85 -7.84 7.94
N GLY A 134 -13.71 -8.86 8.06
CA GLY A 134 -15.00 -8.88 7.36
C GLY A 134 -15.85 -7.65 7.68
N VAL A 135 -16.03 -7.36 8.99
CA VAL A 135 -16.77 -6.18 9.46
C VAL A 135 -16.16 -4.87 8.95
N ALA A 136 -14.82 -4.76 8.94
CA ALA A 136 -14.14 -3.57 8.44
C ALA A 136 -14.35 -3.37 6.94
N LEU A 137 -14.35 -4.45 6.15
CA LEU A 137 -14.62 -4.39 4.72
C LEU A 137 -16.08 -4.00 4.44
N GLU A 138 -17.05 -4.56 5.16
CA GLU A 138 -18.46 -4.16 5.07
C GLU A 138 -18.62 -2.66 5.38
N TYR A 139 -18.01 -2.16 6.47
CA TYR A 139 -18.03 -0.74 6.81
C TYR A 139 -17.50 0.15 5.68
N MET A 140 -16.38 -0.20 5.06
CA MET A 140 -15.83 0.57 3.94
C MET A 140 -16.71 0.47 2.68
N MET A 141 -17.29 -0.68 2.42
CA MET A 141 -18.22 -0.89 1.30
C MET A 141 -19.52 -0.11 1.48
N ASP A 142 -20.04 0.01 2.69
CA ASP A 142 -21.23 0.80 3.01
C ASP A 142 -21.00 2.30 2.80
N ILE A 143 -19.81 2.83 3.12
CA ILE A 143 -19.41 4.20 2.74
C ILE A 143 -19.35 4.32 1.21
N GLY A 144 -18.90 3.27 0.54
CA GLY A 144 -18.68 3.20 -0.90
C GLY A 144 -17.26 3.61 -1.30
N MET A 145 -16.52 2.70 -1.92
CA MET A 145 -15.12 2.94 -2.30
C MET A 145 -14.97 4.08 -3.33
N ASP A 146 -15.97 4.34 -4.17
CA ASP A 146 -15.96 5.48 -5.07
C ASP A 146 -16.14 6.80 -4.33
N ASN A 147 -16.94 6.84 -3.27
CA ASN A 147 -17.09 8.01 -2.40
C ASN A 147 -15.79 8.30 -1.64
N ILE A 148 -15.16 7.25 -1.07
CA ILE A 148 -13.86 7.36 -0.41
C ILE A 148 -12.82 7.95 -1.38
N LYS A 149 -12.71 7.39 -2.58
CA LYS A 149 -11.79 7.86 -3.60
C LYS A 149 -12.04 9.32 -4.00
N ALA A 150 -13.30 9.71 -4.20
CA ALA A 150 -13.67 11.08 -4.58
C ALA A 150 -13.29 12.07 -3.47
N TYR A 151 -13.63 11.76 -2.22
CA TYR A 151 -13.30 12.58 -1.06
C TYR A 151 -11.79 12.73 -0.87
N GLU A 152 -11.05 11.62 -0.91
CA GLU A 152 -9.59 11.64 -0.76
C GLU A 152 -8.88 12.33 -1.93
N SER A 153 -9.45 12.29 -3.13
CA SER A 153 -8.94 13.04 -4.29
C SER A 153 -9.04 14.55 -4.09
N ASP A 154 -10.17 15.04 -3.56
CA ASP A 154 -10.34 16.46 -3.19
C ASP A 154 -9.38 16.86 -2.07
N LEU A 155 -9.28 16.05 -1.01
CA LEU A 155 -8.35 16.28 0.09
C LEU A 155 -6.88 16.26 -0.37
N THR A 156 -6.53 15.33 -1.25
CA THR A 156 -5.18 15.24 -1.85
C THR A 156 -4.85 16.49 -2.67
N SER A 157 -5.81 16.97 -3.45
CA SER A 157 -5.62 18.18 -4.27
C SER A 157 -5.44 19.41 -3.39
N TYR A 158 -6.24 19.54 -2.34
CA TYR A 158 -6.11 20.60 -1.36
C TYR A 158 -4.75 20.54 -0.63
N ALA A 159 -4.38 19.37 -0.09
CA ALA A 159 -3.11 19.20 0.60
C ALA A 159 -1.92 19.47 -0.32
N ARG A 160 -1.98 19.01 -1.57
CA ARG A 160 -0.93 19.25 -2.57
C ARG A 160 -0.74 20.74 -2.83
N GLN A 161 -1.83 21.49 -3.10
CA GLN A 161 -1.77 22.92 -3.33
C GLN A 161 -1.16 23.67 -2.15
N ARG A 162 -1.55 23.31 -0.93
CA ARG A 162 -1.06 23.93 0.29
C ARG A 162 0.41 23.64 0.57
N LEU A 163 0.82 22.38 0.46
CA LEU A 163 2.20 21.95 0.71
C LEU A 163 3.18 22.40 -0.38
N GLU A 164 2.80 22.36 -1.66
CA GLU A 164 3.64 22.83 -2.77
C GLU A 164 3.82 24.35 -2.76
N GLY A 165 2.98 25.09 -2.04
CA GLY A 165 3.12 26.52 -1.80
C GLY A 165 4.25 26.90 -0.82
N LEU A 166 4.80 25.93 -0.08
CA LEU A 166 5.90 26.15 0.88
C LEU A 166 7.24 25.94 0.18
N ASN A 167 7.93 27.01 -0.17
CA ASN A 167 9.19 26.97 -0.94
C ASN A 167 10.36 26.31 -0.21
N TRP A 168 10.29 26.19 1.10
CA TRP A 168 11.25 25.53 1.99
C TRP A 168 10.94 24.07 2.29
N LEU A 169 9.82 23.54 1.76
CA LEU A 169 9.40 22.15 1.92
C LEU A 169 9.66 21.38 0.62
N ASN A 170 10.50 20.36 0.70
CA ASN A 170 10.79 19.49 -0.43
C ASN A 170 9.87 18.28 -0.42
N ILE A 171 8.80 18.30 -1.22
CA ILE A 171 7.91 17.14 -1.41
C ILE A 171 8.60 16.12 -2.30
N GLN A 172 8.71 14.89 -1.81
CA GLN A 172 9.36 13.81 -2.53
C GLN A 172 8.43 13.19 -3.58
N GLY A 173 8.93 13.15 -4.81
CA GLY A 173 8.19 12.63 -5.96
C GLY A 173 7.07 13.55 -6.47
N LYS A 174 6.88 13.57 -7.78
CA LYS A 174 5.81 14.35 -8.44
C LYS A 174 5.00 13.47 -9.39
N PRO A 175 4.29 12.44 -8.87
CA PRO A 175 3.54 11.54 -9.73
C PRO A 175 2.33 12.23 -10.35
N ILE A 176 1.96 11.81 -11.59
CA ILE A 176 0.76 12.29 -12.29
C ILE A 176 -0.50 11.85 -11.51
N LYS A 177 -0.55 10.57 -11.09
CA LYS A 177 -1.62 10.03 -10.25
C LYS A 177 -1.07 9.80 -8.85
N LYS A 178 -1.66 10.49 -7.88
CA LYS A 178 -1.23 10.50 -6.48
C LYS A 178 -2.40 10.20 -5.55
N GLY A 179 -2.16 9.33 -4.58
CA GLY A 179 -3.02 9.20 -3.41
C GLY A 179 -2.63 10.18 -2.29
N ALA A 180 -3.39 10.19 -1.22
CA ALA A 180 -3.28 11.12 -0.10
C ALA A 180 -2.06 10.88 0.81
N ILE A 181 -0.90 10.60 0.23
CA ILE A 181 0.37 10.32 0.93
C ILE A 181 1.43 11.30 0.46
N PHE A 182 2.05 12.01 1.40
CA PHE A 182 3.06 13.03 1.14
C PHE A 182 4.32 12.74 1.97
N ALA A 183 5.40 12.31 1.30
CA ALA A 183 6.72 12.28 1.88
C ALA A 183 7.41 13.61 1.62
N PHE A 184 8.11 14.15 2.62
CA PHE A 184 8.76 15.44 2.53
C PHE A 184 10.01 15.54 3.43
N THR A 185 10.87 16.49 3.07
CA THR A 185 12.01 16.97 3.88
C THR A 185 11.94 18.48 3.95
N LEU A 186 12.51 19.09 4.98
CA LEU A 186 12.74 20.53 5.04
C LEU A 186 14.09 20.88 4.39
N GLU A 187 14.22 22.10 3.89
CA GLU A 187 15.51 22.64 3.51
C GLU A 187 16.45 22.75 4.73
N GLY A 188 17.75 22.63 4.47
CA GLY A 188 18.77 22.65 5.54
C GLY A 188 19.09 21.27 6.09
N SER A 189 19.54 21.22 7.35
CA SER A 189 20.01 19.99 8.02
C SER A 189 18.99 19.35 8.95
N ALA A 190 17.73 19.80 8.93
CA ALA A 190 16.68 19.30 9.82
C ALA A 190 16.43 17.80 9.60
N HIS A 191 16.65 17.01 10.66
CA HIS A 191 16.44 15.57 10.57
C HIS A 191 14.94 15.23 10.65
N ALA A 192 14.49 14.26 9.86
CA ALA A 192 13.08 13.85 9.81
C ALA A 192 12.50 13.49 11.21
N HIS A 193 13.34 12.98 12.10
CA HIS A 193 12.92 12.62 13.46
C HIS A 193 12.64 13.84 14.33
N ASP A 194 13.44 14.91 14.20
CA ASP A 194 13.25 16.15 14.95
C ASP A 194 11.96 16.83 14.50
N ILE A 195 11.72 16.90 13.18
CA ILE A 195 10.46 17.40 12.61
C ILE A 195 9.27 16.63 13.18
N SER A 196 9.32 15.29 13.14
CA SER A 196 8.20 14.47 13.66
C SER A 196 7.97 14.64 15.14
N THR A 197 9.03 14.87 15.93
CA THR A 197 8.95 15.12 17.38
C THR A 197 8.28 16.46 17.68
N ILE A 198 8.58 17.50 16.91
CA ILE A 198 7.94 18.82 17.05
C ILE A 198 6.45 18.72 16.68
N LEU A 199 6.13 18.07 15.57
CA LEU A 199 4.74 17.85 15.12
C LEU A 199 3.94 17.04 16.14
N ASP A 200 4.51 16.00 16.73
CA ASP A 200 3.87 15.15 17.74
C ASP A 200 3.45 15.97 18.97
N LYS A 201 4.32 16.89 19.43
CA LYS A 201 4.00 17.83 20.53
C LYS A 201 2.82 18.76 20.20
N GLN A 202 2.52 18.98 18.92
CA GLN A 202 1.35 19.72 18.45
C GLN A 202 0.13 18.83 18.21
N GLY A 203 0.21 17.54 18.54
CA GLY A 203 -0.84 16.56 18.28
C GLY A 203 -1.01 16.25 16.79
N ILE A 204 0.08 16.30 16.01
CA ILE A 204 0.12 15.99 14.59
C ILE A 204 0.98 14.75 14.38
N ALA A 205 0.34 13.64 14.03
CA ALA A 205 1.01 12.37 13.82
C ALA A 205 1.54 12.25 12.39
N VAL A 206 2.85 12.21 12.24
CA VAL A 206 3.54 11.87 10.99
C VAL A 206 4.54 10.73 11.24
N ARG A 207 4.91 10.02 10.19
CA ARG A 207 5.96 9.01 10.28
C ARG A 207 7.29 9.55 9.79
N ALA A 208 8.35 9.42 10.58
CA ALA A 208 9.72 9.70 10.17
C ALA A 208 10.49 8.42 9.85
N GLY A 209 11.43 8.48 8.91
CA GLY A 209 12.37 7.41 8.58
C GLY A 209 12.37 6.99 7.12
N GLN A 210 12.75 5.75 6.85
CA GLN A 210 12.90 5.19 5.49
C GLN A 210 11.61 4.56 4.93
N HIS A 211 10.53 4.49 5.71
CA HIS A 211 9.22 3.97 5.31
C HIS A 211 9.22 2.55 4.75
N CYS A 212 10.15 1.68 5.20
CA CYS A 212 10.39 0.34 4.67
C CYS A 212 10.78 0.35 3.18
N ALA A 213 11.41 1.42 2.69
CA ALA A 213 11.76 1.65 1.29
C ALA A 213 13.19 2.22 1.15
N GLY A 214 14.16 1.60 1.83
CA GLY A 214 15.56 2.04 1.81
C GLY A 214 16.12 2.25 0.39
N PRO A 215 15.93 1.32 -0.57
CA PRO A 215 16.39 1.53 -1.94
C PRO A 215 15.80 2.78 -2.62
N LEU A 216 14.54 3.13 -2.32
CA LEU A 216 13.91 4.34 -2.82
C LEU A 216 14.55 5.59 -2.20
N MET A 217 14.83 5.59 -0.89
CA MET A 217 15.53 6.69 -0.23
C MET A 217 16.91 6.92 -0.87
N HIS A 218 17.68 5.86 -1.09
CA HIS A 218 18.96 5.94 -1.80
C HIS A 218 18.83 6.51 -3.21
N HIS A 219 17.81 6.06 -3.97
CA HIS A 219 17.56 6.57 -5.32
C HIS A 219 17.23 8.07 -5.33
N MET A 220 16.53 8.55 -4.30
CA MET A 220 16.19 9.97 -4.12
C MET A 220 17.33 10.80 -3.52
N GLY A 221 18.44 10.19 -3.12
CA GLY A 221 19.57 10.87 -2.50
C GLY A 221 19.30 11.39 -1.08
N ILE A 222 18.34 10.77 -0.35
CA ILE A 222 17.99 11.15 1.01
C ILE A 222 18.12 9.96 1.97
N ASN A 223 18.42 10.22 3.23
CA ASN A 223 18.56 9.17 4.25
C ASN A 223 17.21 8.81 4.90
N ALA A 224 16.33 9.78 5.04
CA ALA A 224 15.03 9.67 5.68
C ALA A 224 14.12 10.82 5.21
N SER A 225 12.81 10.65 5.38
CA SER A 225 11.82 11.70 5.18
C SER A 225 10.73 11.63 6.25
N CYS A 226 10.00 12.73 6.44
CA CYS A 226 8.70 12.68 7.09
C CYS A 226 7.63 12.30 6.09
N ARG A 227 6.57 11.62 6.55
CA ARG A 227 5.43 11.25 5.73
C ARG A 227 4.12 11.55 6.45
N ALA A 228 3.32 12.43 5.85
CA ALA A 228 1.92 12.62 6.19
C ALA A 228 1.06 11.73 5.30
N SER A 229 0.10 11.02 5.89
CA SER A 229 -0.85 10.16 5.18
C SER A 229 -2.26 10.54 5.62
N PHE A 230 -3.10 10.88 4.67
CA PHE A 230 -4.50 11.21 4.92
C PHE A 230 -5.40 10.08 4.42
N ALA A 231 -6.58 9.97 5.00
CA ALA A 231 -7.61 9.02 4.62
C ALA A 231 -9.00 9.69 4.67
N PHE A 232 -10.02 8.96 4.31
CA PHE A 232 -11.40 9.47 4.23
C PHE A 232 -11.96 10.05 5.53
N TYR A 233 -11.32 9.81 6.67
CA TYR A 233 -11.69 10.38 7.97
C TYR A 233 -10.92 11.67 8.32
N ASN A 234 -9.96 12.10 7.50
CA ASN A 234 -9.24 13.35 7.69
C ASN A 234 -9.95 14.53 7.00
N THR A 235 -9.66 15.73 7.45
CA THR A 235 -10.32 16.98 7.01
C THR A 235 -9.31 17.98 6.46
N LYS A 236 -9.79 18.97 5.67
CA LYS A 236 -8.96 20.09 5.20
C LYS A 236 -8.35 20.89 6.37
N ARG A 237 -9.09 21.01 7.49
CA ARG A 237 -8.58 21.66 8.71
C ARG A 237 -7.36 20.95 9.29
N GLU A 238 -7.30 19.62 9.20
CA GLU A 238 -6.12 18.87 9.66
C GLU A 238 -4.94 19.03 8.72
N VAL A 239 -5.18 19.26 7.43
CA VAL A 239 -4.13 19.68 6.48
C VAL A 239 -3.57 21.04 6.89
N ASP A 240 -4.44 22.04 7.17
CA ASP A 240 -4.01 23.37 7.62
C ASP A 240 -3.21 23.28 8.93
N LYS A 241 -3.68 22.46 9.89
CA LYS A 241 -2.94 22.22 11.13
C LYS A 241 -1.56 21.62 10.89
N LEU A 242 -1.41 20.73 9.91
CA LEU A 242 -0.09 20.20 9.51
C LEU A 242 0.82 21.34 9.02
N LEU A 243 0.31 22.28 8.22
CA LEU A 243 1.11 23.42 7.75
C LEU A 243 1.60 24.30 8.91
N ASP A 244 0.68 24.66 9.82
CA ASP A 244 1.04 25.44 11.01
C ASP A 244 2.16 24.76 11.83
N GLY A 245 2.04 23.44 12.00
CA GLY A 245 3.05 22.65 12.69
C GLY A 245 4.40 22.57 11.94
N LEU A 246 4.36 22.53 10.61
CA LEU A 246 5.57 22.53 9.77
C LEU A 246 6.27 23.89 9.80
N GLU A 247 5.53 25.01 9.83
CA GLU A 247 6.10 26.36 10.02
C GLU A 247 6.81 26.46 11.36
N LEU A 248 6.16 26.00 12.43
CA LEU A 248 6.80 25.93 13.76
C LEU A 248 8.06 25.07 13.76
N ALA A 249 8.01 23.90 13.11
CA ALA A 249 9.18 23.01 13.02
C ALA A 249 10.34 23.67 12.26
N ARG A 250 10.06 24.37 11.18
CA ARG A 250 11.05 25.16 10.44
C ARG A 250 11.70 26.21 11.33
N ASP A 251 10.89 27.01 12.03
CA ASP A 251 11.39 28.12 12.84
C ASP A 251 12.24 27.65 14.04
N LEU A 252 12.00 26.43 14.55
CA LEU A 252 12.78 25.83 15.63
C LEU A 252 14.05 25.11 15.17
N LEU A 253 14.13 24.71 13.90
CA LEU A 253 15.23 23.90 13.34
C LEU A 253 16.11 24.66 12.33
N SER A 254 15.77 25.93 12.02
CA SER A 254 16.53 26.82 11.13
C SER A 254 17.77 27.46 11.80
#